data_2a60ab81278fc4966e5777935b5c7a95
#
_entry.id   2a60ab81278fc4966e5777935b5c7a95
#
_cell.length_a   1.000
_cell.length_b   1.000
_cell.length_c   1.000
_cell.angle_alpha   90.00
_cell.angle_beta   90.00
_cell.angle_gamma   90.00
#
_symmetry.space_group_name_H-M   'P 1'
#
loop_
_entity.id
_entity.type
_entity.pdbx_description
1 polymer ?
#
loop_
_entity_poly.entity_id
_entity_poly.type
_entity_poly.pdbx_seq_one_letter_code
_entity_poly.pdbx_strand_id
1 'polypeptide(L)'
;MENKAQTLYPSKSSGRPSKIAIIGAGAVGTAVAYACAMRGDARSIVLQDNNKPKVEAEALDMAHGIQFTPAGSIEGSDDVEIVRGSDLIIVTAGAKQQPGQSRLELAGSTVNLMKKIVPNLQNVAPDARFMFVTNPVDVVTYVALKLTGMPRNQVFGSGTVLDTSRLRYLVSRETGVATQNIHAYVAGEHGDSEVALWSSAEIGNVPLSQWGPTLSGGVFDSALRNSIAQEVVQSAYKIIEGKGATNYAIGLSAANIAGAVLRDEQRVLTISTLLEDWEGISDVVMAAPTIVGRDGAGRVLNPPLTLNERDGLTASAERLRQVARDLGF
;
A
#
# COMPACT_ATOMS: atom_id res chain seq x y z
N MET A 1 -41.28 -5.29 -0.83
CA MET A 1 -39.87 -5.64 -1.14
C MET A 1 -39.37 -4.63 -2.13
N GLU A 2 -38.81 -3.52 -1.63
CA GLU A 2 -38.26 -2.48 -2.50
C GLU A 2 -36.86 -2.92 -2.97
N ASN A 3 -36.76 -3.06 -4.28
CA ASN A 3 -35.56 -3.43 -4.99
C ASN A 3 -34.61 -2.23 -4.99
N LYS A 4 -33.73 -2.10 -4.01
CA LYS A 4 -32.60 -1.15 -4.05
C LYS A 4 -31.59 -1.65 -5.05
N ALA A 5 -31.78 -1.34 -6.33
CA ALA A 5 -30.72 -1.35 -7.30
C ALA A 5 -29.64 -0.36 -6.82
N GLN A 6 -28.56 -0.86 -6.22
CA GLN A 6 -27.37 -0.07 -5.96
C GLN A 6 -26.87 0.40 -7.32
N THR A 7 -26.93 1.69 -7.56
CA THR A 7 -26.32 2.33 -8.72
C THR A 7 -24.83 2.01 -8.71
N LEU A 8 -24.35 1.27 -9.70
CA LEU A 8 -22.97 0.85 -9.86
C LEU A 8 -21.98 2.03 -10.07
N TYR A 9 -22.50 3.25 -10.20
CA TYR A 9 -21.73 4.48 -10.36
C TYR A 9 -22.35 5.59 -9.50
N PRO A 10 -21.85 5.85 -8.29
CA PRO A 10 -22.30 7.01 -7.54
C PRO A 10 -21.78 8.27 -8.23
N SER A 11 -22.68 9.00 -8.85
CA SER A 11 -22.41 10.38 -9.24
C SER A 11 -22.47 11.23 -7.98
N LYS A 12 -21.38 11.87 -7.63
CA LYS A 12 -21.25 13.23 -7.10
C LYS A 12 -19.81 13.42 -6.68
N SER A 13 -18.97 13.92 -7.59
CA SER A 13 -17.78 14.67 -7.18
C SER A 13 -18.26 15.83 -6.30
N SER A 14 -17.59 16.10 -5.20
CA SER A 14 -17.87 17.22 -4.28
C SER A 14 -17.73 18.61 -4.93
N GLY A 15 -17.63 18.72 -6.23
CA GLY A 15 -17.44 19.96 -6.97
C GLY A 15 -16.11 20.67 -6.74
N ARG A 16 -15.30 20.22 -5.75
CA ARG A 16 -13.95 20.74 -5.51
C ARG A 16 -12.89 19.86 -6.18
N PRO A 17 -11.75 20.44 -6.58
CA PRO A 17 -10.61 19.65 -7.09
C PRO A 17 -10.12 18.66 -6.05
N SER A 18 -9.76 17.42 -6.49
CA SER A 18 -9.18 16.40 -5.61
C SER A 18 -7.81 16.82 -5.10
N LYS A 19 -7.53 16.53 -3.83
CA LYS A 19 -6.28 16.87 -3.15
C LYS A 19 -5.66 15.65 -2.45
N ILE A 20 -4.38 15.42 -2.71
CA ILE A 20 -3.55 14.46 -1.98
C ILE A 20 -2.58 15.23 -1.09
N ALA A 21 -2.45 14.82 0.17
CA ALA A 21 -1.34 15.24 1.03
C ALA A 21 -0.38 14.06 1.26
N ILE A 22 0.92 14.33 1.14
CA ILE A 22 1.98 13.35 1.37
C ILE A 22 2.81 13.82 2.56
N ILE A 23 2.86 13.00 3.60
CA ILE A 23 3.59 13.29 4.84
C ILE A 23 4.95 12.61 4.78
N GLY A 24 5.99 13.44 4.74
CA GLY A 24 7.38 13.05 4.53
C GLY A 24 7.86 13.28 3.11
N ALA A 25 8.78 14.23 2.92
CA ALA A 25 9.44 14.54 1.65
C ALA A 25 10.76 13.77 1.49
N GLY A 26 10.77 12.50 1.91
CA GLY A 26 11.87 11.56 1.68
C GLY A 26 11.82 10.93 0.29
N ALA A 27 12.75 10.00 0.00
CA ALA A 27 12.83 9.32 -1.30
C ALA A 27 11.52 8.60 -1.70
N VAL A 28 10.75 8.09 -0.73
CA VAL A 28 9.45 7.45 -0.99
C VAL A 28 8.39 8.51 -1.25
N GLY A 29 8.26 9.52 -0.37
CA GLY A 29 7.21 10.53 -0.50
C GLY A 29 7.34 11.36 -1.79
N THR A 30 8.54 11.75 -2.18
CA THR A 30 8.76 12.43 -3.45
C THR A 30 8.49 11.56 -4.67
N ALA A 31 8.82 10.25 -4.60
CA ALA A 31 8.45 9.30 -5.65
C ALA A 31 6.93 9.11 -5.77
N VAL A 32 6.20 9.09 -4.64
CA VAL A 32 4.73 9.05 -4.62
C VAL A 32 4.15 10.33 -5.25
N ALA A 33 4.64 11.51 -4.83
CA ALA A 33 4.19 12.79 -5.38
C ALA A 33 4.38 12.86 -6.89
N TYR A 34 5.57 12.52 -7.36
CA TYR A 34 5.91 12.50 -8.77
C TYR A 34 5.04 11.52 -9.56
N ALA A 35 4.85 10.29 -9.04
CA ALA A 35 4.00 9.29 -9.68
C ALA A 35 2.53 9.75 -9.75
N CYS A 36 1.99 10.34 -8.68
CA CYS A 36 0.62 10.90 -8.67
C CYS A 36 0.47 12.05 -9.68
N ALA A 37 1.48 12.93 -9.79
CA ALA A 37 1.48 14.03 -10.75
C ALA A 37 1.47 13.51 -12.20
N MET A 38 2.36 12.59 -12.54
CA MET A 38 2.47 11.99 -13.87
C MET A 38 1.21 11.23 -14.28
N ARG A 39 0.53 10.58 -13.32
CA ARG A 39 -0.71 9.83 -13.55
C ARG A 39 -1.96 10.72 -13.56
N GLY A 40 -1.85 11.94 -13.03
CA GLY A 40 -3.01 12.82 -12.83
C GLY A 40 -4.01 12.27 -11.80
N ASP A 41 -3.50 11.60 -10.75
CA ASP A 41 -4.38 10.99 -9.74
C ASP A 41 -5.12 12.05 -8.92
N ALA A 42 -4.52 13.24 -8.72
CA ALA A 42 -5.17 14.38 -8.08
C ALA A 42 -4.87 15.70 -8.80
N ARG A 43 -5.77 16.68 -8.62
CA ARG A 43 -5.57 18.03 -9.13
C ARG A 43 -4.56 18.82 -8.31
N SER A 44 -4.56 18.64 -6.99
CA SER A 44 -3.63 19.28 -6.06
C SER A 44 -2.85 18.21 -5.29
N ILE A 45 -1.54 18.38 -5.23
CA ILE A 45 -0.62 17.51 -4.47
C ILE A 45 0.15 18.40 -3.51
N VAL A 46 0.14 18.07 -2.22
CA VAL A 46 0.91 18.79 -1.22
C VAL A 46 1.85 17.85 -0.49
N LEU A 47 3.08 18.31 -0.24
CA LEU A 47 4.05 17.61 0.58
C LEU A 47 4.20 18.35 1.91
N GLN A 48 4.18 17.61 3.01
CA GLN A 48 4.48 18.13 4.35
C GLN A 48 5.69 17.41 4.93
N ASP A 49 6.67 18.16 5.40
CA ASP A 49 7.85 17.63 6.10
C ASP A 49 8.37 18.68 7.08
N ASN A 50 8.93 18.26 8.22
CA ASN A 50 9.52 19.17 9.20
C ASN A 50 10.82 19.84 8.74
N ASN A 51 11.41 19.36 7.67
CA ASN A 51 12.58 19.98 7.03
C ASN A 51 12.11 20.97 5.94
N LYS A 52 11.77 22.20 6.36
CA LYS A 52 11.25 23.25 5.49
C LYS A 52 12.05 23.47 4.22
N PRO A 53 13.37 23.74 4.26
CA PRO A 53 14.14 23.97 3.04
C PRO A 53 14.07 22.83 2.06
N LYS A 54 14.03 21.59 2.57
CA LYS A 54 13.96 20.39 1.72
C LYS A 54 12.60 20.25 1.06
N VAL A 55 11.51 20.33 1.83
CA VAL A 55 10.16 20.10 1.28
C VAL A 55 9.76 21.18 0.27
N GLU A 56 10.17 22.42 0.51
CA GLU A 56 9.95 23.51 -0.43
C GLU A 56 10.75 23.32 -1.74
N ALA A 57 12.01 22.86 -1.65
CA ALA A 57 12.83 22.59 -2.82
C ALA A 57 12.30 21.41 -3.65
N GLU A 58 11.92 20.29 -3.01
CA GLU A 58 11.35 19.12 -3.68
C GLU A 58 10.03 19.47 -4.39
N ALA A 59 9.18 20.23 -3.73
CA ALA A 59 7.91 20.67 -4.31
C ALA A 59 8.12 21.65 -5.48
N LEU A 60 9.07 22.59 -5.35
CA LEU A 60 9.38 23.57 -6.38
C LEU A 60 9.92 22.90 -7.65
N ASP A 61 10.83 21.92 -7.51
CA ASP A 61 11.38 21.18 -8.65
C ASP A 61 10.27 20.44 -9.41
N MET A 62 9.38 19.74 -8.69
CA MET A 62 8.23 19.09 -9.32
C MET A 62 7.23 20.09 -9.92
N ALA A 63 7.00 21.24 -9.28
CA ALA A 63 6.09 22.29 -9.77
C ALA A 63 6.56 22.91 -11.09
N HIS A 64 7.87 23.03 -11.29
CA HIS A 64 8.44 23.51 -12.57
C HIS A 64 8.11 22.55 -13.74
N GLY A 65 7.89 21.28 -13.46
CA GLY A 65 7.49 20.27 -14.46
C GLY A 65 5.97 20.15 -14.67
N ILE A 66 5.15 20.91 -13.96
CA ILE A 66 3.68 20.67 -13.91
C ILE A 66 2.99 20.80 -15.27
N GLN A 67 3.50 21.65 -16.16
CA GLN A 67 2.97 21.81 -17.52
C GLN A 67 3.02 20.51 -18.36
N PHE A 68 3.86 19.55 -17.95
CA PHE A 68 4.04 18.27 -18.64
C PHE A 68 3.19 17.16 -17.98
N THR A 69 2.38 17.48 -17.01
CA THR A 69 1.59 16.53 -16.22
C THR A 69 0.10 16.94 -16.21
N PRO A 70 -0.82 16.01 -15.93
CA PRO A 70 -2.23 16.35 -15.72
C PRO A 70 -2.53 17.04 -14.37
N ALA A 71 -1.59 17.08 -13.43
CA ALA A 71 -1.76 17.75 -12.14
C ALA A 71 -1.95 19.27 -12.30
N GLY A 72 -2.59 19.91 -11.32
CA GLY A 72 -2.85 21.35 -11.35
C GLY A 72 -1.91 22.17 -10.46
N SER A 73 -1.52 21.62 -9.28
CA SER A 73 -0.58 22.26 -8.36
C SER A 73 0.22 21.23 -7.57
N ILE A 74 1.47 21.61 -7.24
CA ILE A 74 2.32 20.87 -6.30
C ILE A 74 2.93 21.92 -5.36
N GLU A 75 2.75 21.72 -4.05
CA GLU A 75 3.20 22.65 -3.01
C GLU A 75 3.86 21.88 -1.87
N GLY A 76 4.79 22.53 -1.17
CA GLY A 76 5.47 21.95 -0.02
C GLY A 76 5.52 22.91 1.16
N SER A 77 5.32 22.39 2.38
CA SER A 77 5.41 23.18 3.61
C SER A 77 5.82 22.35 4.81
N ASP A 78 6.43 23.00 5.79
CA ASP A 78 6.62 22.45 7.13
C ASP A 78 5.37 22.64 8.03
N ASP A 79 4.44 23.47 7.64
CA ASP A 79 3.18 23.67 8.35
C ASP A 79 2.18 22.53 8.02
N VAL A 80 1.66 21.88 9.07
CA VAL A 80 0.64 20.83 8.93
C VAL A 80 -0.65 21.33 8.30
N GLU A 81 -0.94 22.63 8.40
CA GLU A 81 -2.16 23.23 7.81
C GLU A 81 -2.24 23.06 6.29
N ILE A 82 -1.11 22.79 5.62
CA ILE A 82 -1.11 22.50 4.19
C ILE A 82 -1.98 21.30 3.82
N VAL A 83 -2.20 20.35 4.75
CA VAL A 83 -3.02 19.15 4.48
C VAL A 83 -4.53 19.39 4.53
N ARG A 84 -4.95 20.57 4.97
CA ARG A 84 -6.38 20.93 5.10
C ARG A 84 -7.14 20.69 3.80
N GLY A 85 -8.29 20.03 3.94
CA GLY A 85 -9.16 19.72 2.81
C GLY A 85 -8.61 18.64 1.87
N SER A 86 -7.62 17.84 2.27
CA SER A 86 -7.20 16.67 1.50
C SER A 86 -8.28 15.59 1.48
N ASP A 87 -8.37 14.87 0.37
CA ASP A 87 -9.25 13.70 0.23
C ASP A 87 -8.52 12.43 0.69
N LEU A 88 -7.19 12.39 0.49
CA LEU A 88 -6.31 11.29 0.88
C LEU A 88 -5.03 11.85 1.49
N ILE A 89 -4.65 11.35 2.66
CA ILE A 89 -3.36 11.59 3.31
C ILE A 89 -2.53 10.33 3.16
N ILE A 90 -1.34 10.44 2.56
CA ILE A 90 -0.39 9.36 2.36
C ILE A 90 0.79 9.57 3.31
N VAL A 91 0.94 8.69 4.29
CA VAL A 91 2.00 8.78 5.29
C VAL A 91 3.20 7.95 4.87
N THR A 92 4.30 8.63 4.55
CA THR A 92 5.60 8.02 4.22
C THR A 92 6.68 8.39 5.24
N ALA A 93 6.36 9.27 6.20
CA ALA A 93 7.24 9.66 7.28
C ALA A 93 7.47 8.48 8.23
N GLY A 94 8.72 8.18 8.54
CA GLY A 94 9.12 7.09 9.43
C GLY A 94 10.43 7.41 10.13
N ALA A 95 10.72 6.69 11.20
CA ALA A 95 12.00 6.78 11.87
C ALA A 95 13.11 6.24 10.97
N LYS A 96 14.26 6.93 10.94
CA LYS A 96 15.45 6.42 10.27
C LYS A 96 16.12 5.38 11.16
N GLN A 97 16.43 4.22 10.60
CA GLN A 97 17.16 3.18 11.30
C GLN A 97 18.55 3.71 11.72
N GLN A 98 18.90 3.51 12.98
CA GLN A 98 20.21 3.83 13.51
C GLN A 98 21.14 2.61 13.42
N PRO A 99 22.46 2.79 13.29
CA PRO A 99 23.40 1.67 13.32
C PRO A 99 23.21 0.83 14.60
N GLY A 100 23.05 -0.49 14.43
CA GLY A 100 22.82 -1.43 15.53
C GLY A 100 21.39 -1.51 16.07
N GLN A 101 20.46 -0.71 15.57
CA GLN A 101 19.06 -0.73 15.99
C GLN A 101 18.33 -1.96 15.41
N SER A 102 17.66 -2.70 16.29
CA SER A 102 16.80 -3.83 15.90
C SER A 102 15.53 -3.39 15.16
N ARG A 103 14.90 -4.32 14.44
CA ARG A 103 13.61 -4.06 13.76
C ARG A 103 12.51 -3.64 14.73
N LEU A 104 12.45 -4.23 15.93
CA LEU A 104 11.44 -3.90 16.94
C LEU A 104 11.65 -2.50 17.53
N GLU A 105 12.90 -2.11 17.81
CA GLU A 105 13.24 -0.75 18.27
C GLU A 105 12.92 0.30 17.20
N LEU A 106 13.18 0.01 15.94
CA LEU A 106 12.79 0.87 14.82
C LEU A 106 11.27 1.01 14.73
N ALA A 107 10.54 -0.10 14.86
CA ALA A 107 9.08 -0.10 14.88
C ALA A 107 8.54 0.75 16.06
N GLY A 108 9.11 0.61 17.25
CA GLY A 108 8.77 1.44 18.42
C GLY A 108 9.01 2.93 18.20
N SER A 109 10.13 3.28 17.57
CA SER A 109 10.45 4.66 17.19
C SER A 109 9.45 5.23 16.18
N THR A 110 9.06 4.43 15.20
CA THR A 110 8.07 4.80 14.18
C THR A 110 6.67 4.95 14.81
N VAL A 111 6.25 4.03 15.68
CA VAL A 111 4.98 4.13 16.41
C VAL A 111 4.93 5.39 17.28
N ASN A 112 6.02 5.74 17.96
CA ASN A 112 6.11 6.98 18.73
C ASN A 112 6.00 8.24 17.84
N LEU A 113 6.49 8.19 16.62
CA LEU A 113 6.29 9.25 15.64
C LEU A 113 4.80 9.32 15.25
N MET A 114 4.15 8.18 14.95
CA MET A 114 2.73 8.14 14.60
C MET A 114 1.83 8.70 15.71
N LYS A 115 2.11 8.39 16.98
CA LYS A 115 1.41 8.97 18.14
C LYS A 115 1.43 10.50 18.15
N LYS A 116 2.46 11.12 17.56
CA LYS A 116 2.59 12.59 17.48
C LYS A 116 1.90 13.19 16.27
N ILE A 117 2.07 12.56 15.09
CA ILE A 117 1.63 13.19 13.84
C ILE A 117 0.18 12.86 13.46
N VAL A 118 -0.28 11.61 13.70
CA VAL A 118 -1.59 11.15 13.23
C VAL A 118 -2.75 11.94 13.82
N PRO A 119 -2.80 12.22 15.16
CA PRO A 119 -3.88 13.03 15.71
C PRO A 119 -3.92 14.47 15.15
N ASN A 120 -2.75 15.06 14.90
CA ASN A 120 -2.67 16.41 14.33
C ASN A 120 -3.20 16.44 12.89
N LEU A 121 -2.82 15.44 12.08
CA LEU A 121 -3.32 15.30 10.70
C LEU A 121 -4.84 15.13 10.68
N GLN A 122 -5.39 14.29 11.57
CA GLN A 122 -6.83 14.08 11.70
C GLN A 122 -7.56 15.36 12.08
N ASN A 123 -7.01 16.15 13.00
CA ASN A 123 -7.61 17.44 13.40
C ASN A 123 -7.67 18.44 12.24
N VAL A 124 -6.65 18.50 11.40
CA VAL A 124 -6.58 19.45 10.28
C VAL A 124 -7.40 18.97 9.08
N ALA A 125 -7.47 17.66 8.84
CA ALA A 125 -8.20 17.07 7.71
C ALA A 125 -9.08 15.89 8.17
N PRO A 126 -10.15 16.13 8.94
CA PRO A 126 -10.97 15.08 9.56
C PRO A 126 -11.73 14.20 8.55
N ASP A 127 -11.98 14.69 7.35
CA ASP A 127 -12.69 13.96 6.30
C ASP A 127 -11.77 13.15 5.38
N ALA A 128 -10.44 13.26 5.54
CA ALA A 128 -9.47 12.57 4.72
C ALA A 128 -9.40 11.08 5.06
N ARG A 129 -9.16 10.23 4.04
CA ARG A 129 -8.72 8.86 4.24
C ARG A 129 -7.22 8.84 4.52
N PHE A 130 -6.77 7.87 5.29
CA PHE A 130 -5.35 7.71 5.63
C PHE A 130 -4.80 6.45 4.99
N MET A 131 -3.76 6.60 4.18
CA MET A 131 -2.99 5.50 3.62
C MET A 131 -1.57 5.53 4.19
N PHE A 132 -1.16 4.45 4.84
CA PHE A 132 0.19 4.30 5.38
C PHE A 132 1.08 3.54 4.41
N VAL A 133 2.28 4.06 4.20
CA VAL A 133 3.36 3.44 3.41
C VAL A 133 4.58 3.16 4.28
N THR A 134 4.64 3.84 5.42
CA THR A 134 5.72 3.73 6.41
C THR A 134 5.78 2.34 7.02
N ASN A 135 6.97 1.72 7.02
CA ASN A 135 7.22 0.42 7.63
C ASN A 135 7.47 0.50 9.15
N PRO A 136 7.03 -0.55 9.88
CA PRO A 136 6.28 -1.74 9.43
C PRO A 136 4.80 -1.39 9.18
N VAL A 137 4.38 -1.45 7.91
CA VAL A 137 3.13 -0.84 7.44
C VAL A 137 1.89 -1.40 8.12
N ASP A 138 1.82 -2.70 8.36
CA ASP A 138 0.65 -3.35 8.96
C ASP A 138 0.47 -2.90 10.42
N VAL A 139 1.56 -2.90 11.19
CA VAL A 139 1.57 -2.45 12.59
C VAL A 139 1.29 -0.96 12.68
N VAL A 140 1.91 -0.14 11.84
CA VAL A 140 1.68 1.32 11.80
C VAL A 140 0.22 1.63 11.47
N THR A 141 -0.38 0.90 10.53
CA THR A 141 -1.79 1.06 10.16
C THR A 141 -2.71 0.66 11.31
N TYR A 142 -2.41 -0.46 12.02
CA TYR A 142 -3.17 -0.87 13.20
C TYR A 142 -3.12 0.18 14.32
N VAL A 143 -1.93 0.67 14.62
CA VAL A 143 -1.73 1.74 15.61
C VAL A 143 -2.50 3.01 15.22
N ALA A 144 -2.41 3.43 13.96
CA ALA A 144 -3.11 4.61 13.48
C ALA A 144 -4.64 4.46 13.59
N LEU A 145 -5.17 3.28 13.29
CA LEU A 145 -6.58 2.98 13.48
C LEU A 145 -7.02 3.13 14.95
N LYS A 146 -6.21 2.59 15.88
CA LYS A 146 -6.48 2.74 17.34
C LYS A 146 -6.36 4.19 17.81
N LEU A 147 -5.42 4.97 17.27
CA LEU A 147 -5.20 6.37 17.65
C LEU A 147 -6.33 7.28 17.14
N THR A 148 -6.82 7.05 15.94
CA THR A 148 -7.83 7.92 15.30
C THR A 148 -9.25 7.57 15.69
N GLY A 149 -9.54 6.31 16.01
CA GLY A 149 -10.92 5.83 16.19
C GLY A 149 -11.78 5.94 14.93
N MET A 150 -11.16 6.18 13.77
CA MET A 150 -11.87 6.29 12.49
C MET A 150 -12.44 4.94 12.03
N PRO A 151 -13.45 4.96 11.15
CA PRO A 151 -13.94 3.74 10.50
C PRO A 151 -12.79 2.99 9.80
N ARG A 152 -12.78 1.65 9.91
CA ARG A 152 -11.69 0.79 9.40
C ARG A 152 -11.42 0.95 7.91
N ASN A 153 -12.43 1.30 7.13
CA ASN A 153 -12.30 1.52 5.69
C ASN A 153 -11.55 2.81 5.35
N GLN A 154 -11.46 3.76 6.27
CA GLN A 154 -10.81 5.06 6.06
C GLN A 154 -9.33 5.07 6.47
N VAL A 155 -8.84 4.01 7.13
CA VAL A 155 -7.45 3.88 7.58
C VAL A 155 -6.89 2.54 7.11
N PHE A 156 -5.96 2.58 6.17
CA PHE A 156 -5.40 1.38 5.53
C PHE A 156 -3.93 1.60 5.14
N GLY A 157 -3.23 0.53 4.87
CA GLY A 157 -1.82 0.55 4.46
C GLY A 157 -1.63 0.16 3.00
N SER A 158 -0.48 0.46 2.43
CA SER A 158 -0.10 0.03 1.08
C SER A 158 -0.02 -1.49 0.94
N GLY A 159 0.12 -2.20 2.04
CA GLY A 159 0.14 -3.66 2.10
C GLY A 159 1.15 -4.29 1.16
N THR A 160 0.74 -5.38 0.57
CA THR A 160 1.54 -6.17 -0.38
C THR A 160 1.23 -5.86 -1.85
N VAL A 161 0.72 -4.65 -2.15
CA VAL A 161 0.46 -4.24 -3.55
C VAL A 161 1.76 -4.26 -4.37
N LEU A 162 2.87 -3.81 -3.79
CA LEU A 162 4.17 -3.88 -4.44
C LEU A 162 4.68 -5.33 -4.57
N ASP A 163 4.52 -6.15 -3.54
CA ASP A 163 4.96 -7.55 -3.54
C ASP A 163 4.14 -8.37 -4.56
N THR A 164 2.86 -8.10 -4.64
CA THR A 164 1.98 -8.61 -5.71
C THR A 164 2.47 -8.19 -7.11
N SER A 165 2.94 -6.95 -7.26
CA SER A 165 3.53 -6.49 -8.53
C SER A 165 4.84 -7.22 -8.86
N ARG A 166 5.70 -7.46 -7.86
CA ARG A 166 6.92 -8.27 -8.00
C ARG A 166 6.60 -9.71 -8.40
N LEU A 167 5.62 -10.32 -7.72
CA LEU A 167 5.15 -11.67 -8.05
C LEU A 167 4.73 -11.76 -9.53
N ARG A 168 3.87 -10.84 -9.97
CA ARG A 168 3.40 -10.79 -11.36
C ARG A 168 4.54 -10.56 -12.36
N TYR A 169 5.51 -9.70 -12.00
CA TYR A 169 6.69 -9.48 -12.83
C TYR A 169 7.53 -10.75 -12.99
N LEU A 170 7.77 -11.50 -11.90
CA LEU A 170 8.52 -12.74 -11.94
C LEU A 170 7.80 -13.84 -12.72
N VAL A 171 6.47 -13.97 -12.53
CA VAL A 171 5.65 -14.88 -13.33
C VAL A 171 5.67 -14.48 -14.81
N SER A 172 5.60 -13.18 -15.14
CA SER A 172 5.73 -12.68 -16.50
C SER A 172 7.06 -13.06 -17.14
N ARG A 173 8.14 -12.96 -16.39
CA ARG A 173 9.49 -13.35 -16.84
C ARG A 173 9.59 -14.85 -17.18
N GLU A 174 8.91 -15.70 -16.41
CA GLU A 174 8.92 -17.17 -16.64
C GLU A 174 7.95 -17.60 -17.75
N THR A 175 6.87 -16.88 -17.97
CA THR A 175 5.80 -17.27 -18.89
C THR A 175 5.79 -16.52 -20.21
N GLY A 176 6.48 -15.37 -20.29
CA GLY A 176 6.46 -14.46 -21.44
C GLY A 176 5.15 -13.69 -21.60
N VAL A 177 4.22 -13.80 -20.64
CA VAL A 177 2.93 -13.11 -20.69
C VAL A 177 3.02 -11.75 -20.01
N ALA A 178 2.40 -10.72 -20.59
CA ALA A 178 2.36 -9.39 -20.03
C ALA A 178 1.76 -9.40 -18.60
N THR A 179 2.35 -8.62 -17.67
CA THR A 179 1.96 -8.57 -16.26
C THR A 179 0.49 -8.24 -16.03
N GLN A 180 -0.14 -7.49 -16.95
CA GLN A 180 -1.55 -7.12 -16.89
C GLN A 180 -2.51 -8.30 -17.02
N ASN A 181 -2.07 -9.41 -17.64
CA ASN A 181 -2.87 -10.62 -17.83
C ASN A 181 -2.62 -11.67 -16.72
N ILE A 182 -1.77 -11.35 -15.73
CA ILE A 182 -1.44 -12.24 -14.62
C ILE A 182 -2.26 -11.83 -13.41
N HIS A 183 -3.15 -12.69 -12.98
CA HIS A 183 -3.95 -12.54 -11.76
C HIS A 183 -3.34 -13.42 -10.67
N ALA A 184 -2.51 -12.83 -9.84
CA ALA A 184 -1.86 -13.46 -8.71
C ALA A 184 -1.71 -12.44 -7.59
N TYR A 185 -1.78 -12.85 -6.33
CA TYR A 185 -1.74 -11.99 -5.17
C TYR A 185 -0.73 -12.49 -4.14
N VAL A 186 -0.14 -11.55 -3.42
CA VAL A 186 0.57 -11.78 -2.15
C VAL A 186 -0.30 -11.23 -1.04
N ALA A 187 -0.48 -11.97 0.05
CA ALA A 187 -1.26 -11.56 1.21
C ALA A 187 -0.47 -11.80 2.51
N GLY A 188 -1.01 -11.39 3.66
CA GLY A 188 -0.33 -11.51 4.95
C GLY A 188 0.43 -10.25 5.36
N GLU A 189 1.46 -10.40 6.18
CA GLU A 189 2.39 -9.33 6.56
C GLU A 189 3.11 -8.80 5.32
N HIS A 190 3.26 -7.48 5.19
CA HIS A 190 4.26 -6.94 4.27
C HIS A 190 5.65 -7.12 4.86
N GLY A 191 6.33 -8.23 4.52
CA GLY A 191 7.64 -8.59 5.05
C GLY A 191 7.97 -10.07 4.89
N ASP A 192 8.73 -10.60 5.85
CA ASP A 192 9.29 -11.94 5.72
C ASP A 192 8.26 -13.09 5.81
N SER A 193 7.04 -12.82 6.32
CA SER A 193 5.97 -13.82 6.45
C SER A 193 4.81 -13.61 5.46
N GLU A 194 5.06 -12.90 4.37
CA GLU A 194 4.09 -12.77 3.28
C GLU A 194 3.81 -14.11 2.58
N VAL A 195 2.61 -14.27 2.07
CA VAL A 195 2.14 -15.51 1.44
C VAL A 195 1.69 -15.26 0.01
N ALA A 196 2.35 -15.88 -0.96
CA ALA A 196 1.91 -15.89 -2.34
C ALA A 196 0.71 -16.85 -2.50
N LEU A 197 -0.43 -16.36 -2.97
CA LEU A 197 -1.67 -17.11 -3.13
C LEU A 197 -1.68 -17.84 -4.49
N TRP A 198 -0.96 -18.96 -4.56
CA TRP A 198 -0.79 -19.74 -5.78
C TRP A 198 -2.06 -20.48 -6.20
N SER A 199 -2.91 -20.84 -5.24
CA SER A 199 -4.16 -21.58 -5.50
C SER A 199 -5.18 -20.79 -6.33
N SER A 200 -5.12 -19.45 -6.24
CA SER A 200 -5.96 -18.53 -7.01
C SER A 200 -5.23 -17.84 -8.15
N ALA A 201 -3.97 -18.20 -8.40
CA ALA A 201 -3.16 -17.57 -9.44
C ALA A 201 -3.50 -18.12 -10.83
N GLU A 202 -3.74 -17.20 -11.79
CA GLU A 202 -4.12 -17.55 -13.17
C GLU A 202 -3.56 -16.55 -14.20
N ILE A 203 -3.49 -17.01 -15.44
CA ILE A 203 -3.16 -16.20 -16.61
C ILE A 203 -4.27 -16.39 -17.63
N GLY A 204 -5.05 -15.35 -17.92
CA GLY A 204 -6.13 -15.41 -18.91
C GLY A 204 -7.14 -16.54 -18.62
N ASN A 205 -7.55 -16.72 -17.37
CA ASN A 205 -8.42 -17.79 -16.87
C ASN A 205 -7.83 -19.22 -16.93
N VAL A 206 -6.52 -19.36 -17.22
CA VAL A 206 -5.81 -20.64 -17.08
C VAL A 206 -5.13 -20.67 -15.73
N PRO A 207 -5.51 -21.59 -14.82
CA PRO A 207 -4.83 -21.71 -13.53
C PRO A 207 -3.32 -21.91 -13.71
N LEU A 208 -2.52 -21.23 -12.91
CA LEU A 208 -1.07 -21.31 -13.01
C LEU A 208 -0.52 -22.73 -12.72
N SER A 209 -1.28 -23.53 -11.95
CA SER A 209 -1.00 -24.96 -11.73
C SER A 209 -1.12 -25.83 -12.99
N GLN A 210 -1.80 -25.34 -14.02
CA GLN A 210 -1.97 -26.01 -15.33
C GLN A 210 -1.13 -25.34 -16.42
N TRP A 211 -0.34 -24.31 -16.06
CA TRP A 211 0.49 -23.57 -17.01
C TRP A 211 1.75 -24.37 -17.37
N GLY A 212 2.01 -24.51 -18.64
CA GLY A 212 3.26 -25.09 -19.11
C GLY A 212 3.40 -25.01 -20.62
N PRO A 213 4.58 -25.21 -21.17
CA PRO A 213 5.88 -25.07 -20.53
C PRO A 213 6.22 -23.59 -20.23
N THR A 214 7.21 -23.36 -19.35
CA THR A 214 7.78 -22.01 -19.14
C THR A 214 8.75 -21.66 -20.27
N LEU A 215 9.19 -20.40 -20.36
CA LEU A 215 10.20 -19.97 -21.34
C LEU A 215 11.54 -20.67 -21.16
N SER A 216 11.86 -21.09 -19.93
CA SER A 216 13.04 -21.89 -19.61
C SER A 216 12.88 -23.38 -20.00
N GLY A 217 11.72 -23.80 -20.52
CA GLY A 217 11.42 -25.17 -20.93
C GLY A 217 10.97 -26.09 -19.81
N GLY A 218 10.83 -25.57 -18.57
CA GLY A 218 10.32 -26.30 -17.41
C GLY A 218 8.79 -26.27 -17.30
N VAL A 219 8.27 -26.81 -16.21
CA VAL A 219 6.86 -26.70 -15.79
C VAL A 219 6.74 -25.72 -14.62
N PHE A 220 5.56 -25.15 -14.45
CA PHE A 220 5.28 -24.24 -13.36
C PHE A 220 4.98 -25.03 -12.05
N ASP A 221 5.99 -25.79 -11.58
CA ASP A 221 5.89 -26.69 -10.44
C ASP A 221 6.04 -25.97 -9.07
N SER A 222 6.05 -26.77 -8.00
CA SER A 222 6.21 -26.25 -6.65
C SER A 222 7.62 -25.68 -6.39
N ALA A 223 8.65 -26.21 -7.03
CA ALA A 223 10.03 -25.73 -6.87
C ALA A 223 10.16 -24.31 -7.47
N LEU A 224 9.64 -24.10 -8.69
CA LEU A 224 9.62 -22.79 -9.33
C LEU A 224 8.79 -21.80 -8.54
N ARG A 225 7.58 -22.18 -8.05
CA ARG A 225 6.73 -21.33 -7.21
C ARG A 225 7.45 -20.88 -5.94
N ASN A 226 8.12 -21.80 -5.26
CA ASN A 226 8.89 -21.48 -4.05
C ASN A 226 10.06 -20.52 -4.35
N SER A 227 10.79 -20.76 -5.45
CA SER A 227 11.86 -19.86 -5.89
C SER A 227 11.37 -18.46 -6.18
N ILE A 228 10.24 -18.33 -6.89
CA ILE A 228 9.61 -17.02 -7.17
C ILE A 228 9.17 -16.33 -5.86
N ALA A 229 8.51 -17.04 -4.95
CA ALA A 229 8.08 -16.47 -3.67
C ALA A 229 9.27 -15.95 -2.85
N GLN A 230 10.38 -16.72 -2.80
CA GLN A 230 11.61 -16.26 -2.15
C GLN A 230 12.21 -15.03 -2.85
N GLU A 231 12.21 -14.98 -4.19
CA GLU A 231 12.73 -13.83 -4.94
C GLU A 231 11.87 -12.57 -4.68
N VAL A 232 10.54 -12.69 -4.49
CA VAL A 232 9.68 -11.56 -4.09
C VAL A 232 10.16 -10.96 -2.78
N VAL A 233 10.29 -11.78 -1.72
CA VAL A 233 10.78 -11.35 -0.39
C VAL A 233 12.17 -10.72 -0.48
N GLN A 234 13.10 -11.35 -1.23
CA GLN A 234 14.49 -10.89 -1.33
C GLN A 234 14.68 -9.63 -2.20
N SER A 235 13.70 -9.28 -3.03
CA SER A 235 13.80 -8.15 -3.96
C SER A 235 14.09 -6.83 -3.25
N ALA A 236 13.43 -6.57 -2.11
CA ALA A 236 13.65 -5.34 -1.34
C ALA A 236 15.08 -5.23 -0.82
N TYR A 237 15.62 -6.33 -0.29
CA TYR A 237 16.98 -6.37 0.26
C TYR A 237 18.03 -6.08 -0.81
N LYS A 238 17.92 -6.72 -1.99
CA LYS A 238 18.82 -6.48 -3.15
C LYS A 238 18.79 -5.01 -3.60
N ILE A 239 17.60 -4.38 -3.64
CA ILE A 239 17.46 -2.97 -4.04
C ILE A 239 18.09 -2.05 -3.00
N ILE A 240 17.86 -2.31 -1.70
CA ILE A 240 18.42 -1.51 -0.62
C ILE A 240 19.94 -1.63 -0.58
N GLU A 241 20.48 -2.84 -0.74
CA GLU A 241 21.93 -3.07 -0.84
C GLU A 241 22.55 -2.29 -2.01
N GLY A 242 21.89 -2.29 -3.18
CA GLY A 242 22.43 -1.67 -4.38
C GLY A 242 22.32 -0.15 -4.45
N LYS A 243 21.28 0.45 -3.84
CA LYS A 243 21.03 1.91 -3.98
C LYS A 243 20.58 2.63 -2.70
N GLY A 244 20.62 1.94 -1.56
CA GLY A 244 20.32 2.51 -0.23
C GLY A 244 18.84 2.58 0.13
N ALA A 245 17.93 2.58 -0.84
CA ALA A 245 16.49 2.62 -0.59
C ALA A 245 15.68 2.12 -1.79
N THR A 246 14.51 1.53 -1.53
CA THR A 246 13.48 1.30 -2.55
C THR A 246 12.53 2.50 -2.57
N ASN A 247 12.21 3.05 -3.74
CA ASN A 247 11.36 4.24 -3.87
C ASN A 247 10.50 4.26 -5.14
N TYR A 248 11.02 3.92 -6.32
CA TYR A 248 10.26 4.06 -7.56
C TYR A 248 9.03 3.16 -7.62
N ALA A 249 9.19 1.87 -7.35
CA ALA A 249 8.10 0.91 -7.45
C ALA A 249 7.05 1.13 -6.35
N ILE A 250 7.46 1.49 -5.12
CA ILE A 250 6.48 1.85 -4.07
C ILE A 250 5.79 3.18 -4.39
N GLY A 251 6.47 4.14 -5.03
CA GLY A 251 5.84 5.36 -5.53
C GLY A 251 4.72 5.08 -6.50
N LEU A 252 4.96 4.20 -7.49
CA LEU A 252 3.94 3.77 -8.45
C LEU A 252 2.80 2.95 -7.78
N SER A 253 3.12 2.07 -6.82
CA SER A 253 2.12 1.28 -6.10
C SER A 253 1.20 2.17 -5.26
N ALA A 254 1.77 3.13 -4.52
CA ALA A 254 1.00 4.08 -3.73
C ALA A 254 0.13 4.99 -4.61
N ALA A 255 0.66 5.49 -5.74
CA ALA A 255 -0.12 6.25 -6.71
C ALA A 255 -1.25 5.41 -7.33
N ASN A 256 -1.03 4.12 -7.57
CA ASN A 256 -2.07 3.22 -8.05
C ASN A 256 -3.22 3.06 -7.05
N ILE A 257 -2.90 2.94 -5.74
CA ILE A 257 -3.91 2.90 -4.68
C ILE A 257 -4.63 4.26 -4.57
N ALA A 258 -3.88 5.37 -4.59
CA ALA A 258 -4.45 6.72 -4.55
C ALA A 258 -5.43 6.97 -5.70
N GLY A 259 -5.08 6.55 -6.90
CA GLY A 259 -5.98 6.62 -8.06
C GLY A 259 -7.25 5.81 -7.88
N ALA A 260 -7.15 4.58 -7.34
CA ALA A 260 -8.33 3.75 -7.06
C ALA A 260 -9.28 4.42 -6.07
N VAL A 261 -8.75 5.09 -5.05
CA VAL A 261 -9.56 5.85 -4.07
C VAL A 261 -10.19 7.09 -4.71
N LEU A 262 -9.39 7.94 -5.34
CA LEU A 262 -9.85 9.26 -5.80
C LEU A 262 -10.77 9.20 -7.01
N ARG A 263 -10.59 8.19 -7.88
CA ARG A 263 -11.46 7.96 -9.06
C ARG A 263 -12.56 6.93 -8.80
N ASP A 264 -12.66 6.39 -7.57
CA ASP A 264 -13.65 5.37 -7.21
C ASP A 264 -13.60 4.13 -8.12
N GLU A 265 -12.40 3.61 -8.38
CA GLU A 265 -12.19 2.59 -9.40
C GLU A 265 -12.68 1.19 -9.00
N GLN A 266 -13.01 0.97 -7.74
CA GLN A 266 -13.46 -0.34 -7.19
C GLN A 266 -12.48 -1.48 -7.55
N ARG A 267 -11.18 -1.21 -7.43
CA ARG A 267 -10.13 -2.16 -7.79
C ARG A 267 -9.87 -3.16 -6.69
N VAL A 268 -9.54 -4.38 -7.07
CA VAL A 268 -9.03 -5.38 -6.12
C VAL A 268 -7.54 -5.19 -5.94
N LEU A 269 -7.13 -4.79 -4.73
CA LEU A 269 -5.74 -4.55 -4.35
C LEU A 269 -5.45 -5.22 -3.01
N THR A 270 -4.23 -5.72 -2.83
CA THR A 270 -3.80 -6.36 -1.58
C THR A 270 -3.27 -5.32 -0.59
N ILE A 271 -4.16 -4.44 -0.14
CA ILE A 271 -3.86 -3.40 0.85
C ILE A 271 -3.94 -3.96 2.27
N SER A 272 -3.20 -3.37 3.21
CA SER A 272 -3.33 -3.67 4.65
C SER A 272 -4.61 -3.05 5.20
N THR A 273 -5.51 -3.88 5.70
CA THR A 273 -6.77 -3.46 6.32
C THR A 273 -7.06 -4.27 7.57
N LEU A 274 -7.86 -3.73 8.49
CA LEU A 274 -8.33 -4.49 9.66
C LEU A 274 -9.23 -5.63 9.20
N LEU A 275 -8.84 -6.85 9.52
CA LEU A 275 -9.59 -8.05 9.18
C LEU A 275 -10.62 -8.37 10.27
N GLU A 276 -11.82 -8.76 9.83
CA GLU A 276 -12.95 -9.20 10.64
C GLU A 276 -13.45 -10.51 10.05
N ASP A 277 -13.05 -11.63 10.66
CA ASP A 277 -13.40 -13.00 10.25
C ASP A 277 -13.02 -13.35 8.79
N TRP A 278 -11.83 -12.91 8.34
CA TRP A 278 -11.31 -13.31 7.06
C TRP A 278 -10.52 -14.63 7.20
N GLU A 279 -11.08 -15.71 6.65
CA GLU A 279 -10.50 -17.07 6.76
C GLU A 279 -10.23 -17.49 8.23
N GLY A 280 -11.08 -17.01 9.16
CA GLY A 280 -10.92 -17.22 10.61
C GLY A 280 -9.94 -16.25 11.29
N ILE A 281 -9.40 -15.29 10.57
CA ILE A 281 -8.46 -14.28 11.08
C ILE A 281 -9.21 -12.99 11.41
N SER A 282 -9.07 -12.49 12.64
CA SER A 282 -9.70 -11.25 13.12
C SER A 282 -8.75 -10.42 13.97
N ASP A 283 -9.09 -9.14 14.17
CA ASP A 283 -8.37 -8.16 15.02
C ASP A 283 -6.88 -8.08 14.71
N VAL A 284 -6.58 -7.98 13.45
CA VAL A 284 -5.22 -7.73 12.93
C VAL A 284 -5.34 -6.92 11.64
N VAL A 285 -4.42 -6.00 11.44
CA VAL A 285 -4.23 -5.34 10.15
C VAL A 285 -3.16 -6.10 9.38
N MET A 286 -3.52 -6.64 8.23
CA MET A 286 -2.59 -7.24 7.27
C MET A 286 -3.15 -7.16 5.86
N ALA A 287 -2.33 -7.46 4.88
CA ALA A 287 -2.71 -7.38 3.48
C ALA A 287 -3.62 -8.54 3.06
N ALA A 288 -4.73 -8.18 2.40
CA ALA A 288 -5.66 -9.12 1.81
C ALA A 288 -6.27 -8.53 0.52
N PRO A 289 -6.71 -9.36 -0.44
CA PRO A 289 -7.41 -8.88 -1.64
C PRO A 289 -8.67 -8.11 -1.25
N THR A 290 -8.64 -6.79 -1.43
CA THR A 290 -9.68 -5.86 -0.94
C THR A 290 -10.16 -4.99 -2.09
N ILE A 291 -11.48 -4.77 -2.18
CA ILE A 291 -12.05 -3.80 -3.12
C ILE A 291 -11.75 -2.40 -2.59
N VAL A 292 -11.05 -1.60 -3.39
CA VAL A 292 -10.63 -0.24 -3.03
C VAL A 292 -11.33 0.76 -3.93
N GLY A 293 -12.01 1.70 -3.32
CA GLY A 293 -12.73 2.78 -3.99
C GLY A 293 -12.74 4.05 -3.15
N ARG A 294 -13.68 4.95 -3.42
CA ARG A 294 -13.78 6.26 -2.79
C ARG A 294 -13.80 6.22 -1.26
N ASP A 295 -14.41 5.21 -0.68
CA ASP A 295 -14.53 5.08 0.77
C ASP A 295 -13.30 4.44 1.42
N GLY A 296 -12.25 4.13 0.63
CA GLY A 296 -11.02 3.48 1.06
C GLY A 296 -11.10 1.96 0.95
N ALA A 297 -10.74 1.25 2.02
CA ALA A 297 -10.72 -0.21 2.11
C ALA A 297 -12.15 -0.79 2.26
N GLY A 298 -12.71 -1.29 1.18
CA GLY A 298 -14.05 -1.87 1.16
C GLY A 298 -14.08 -3.34 1.60
N ARG A 299 -14.82 -4.16 0.84
CA ARG A 299 -14.96 -5.58 1.11
C ARG A 299 -13.68 -6.35 0.81
N VAL A 300 -13.24 -7.16 1.77
CA VAL A 300 -12.19 -8.16 1.58
C VAL A 300 -12.77 -9.36 0.83
N LEU A 301 -12.03 -9.88 -0.14
CA LEU A 301 -12.43 -11.04 -0.94
C LEU A 301 -11.84 -12.32 -0.35
N ASN A 302 -12.58 -13.42 -0.49
CA ASN A 302 -12.17 -14.76 -0.07
C ASN A 302 -11.74 -15.58 -1.30
N PRO A 303 -10.47 -15.51 -1.74
CA PRO A 303 -9.99 -16.39 -2.80
C PRO A 303 -9.90 -17.83 -2.28
N PRO A 304 -9.97 -18.84 -3.17
CA PRO A 304 -9.68 -20.20 -2.75
C PRO A 304 -8.26 -20.30 -2.19
N LEU A 305 -8.11 -20.95 -1.04
CA LEU A 305 -6.82 -21.14 -0.35
C LEU A 305 -6.56 -22.63 -0.10
N THR A 306 -5.33 -23.06 -0.28
CA THR A 306 -4.87 -24.36 0.24
C THR A 306 -4.68 -24.30 1.76
N LEU A 307 -4.57 -25.48 2.41
CA LEU A 307 -4.26 -25.54 3.84
C LEU A 307 -2.93 -24.84 4.17
N ASN A 308 -1.88 -25.06 3.37
CA ASN A 308 -0.58 -24.42 3.58
C ASN A 308 -0.65 -22.89 3.48
N GLU A 309 -1.44 -22.34 2.58
CA GLU A 309 -1.65 -20.89 2.46
C GLU A 309 -2.40 -20.34 3.68
N ARG A 310 -3.43 -21.03 4.17
CA ARG A 310 -4.14 -20.65 5.41
C ARG A 310 -3.21 -20.68 6.62
N ASP A 311 -2.43 -21.75 6.77
CA ASP A 311 -1.49 -21.90 7.88
C ASP A 311 -0.43 -20.77 7.84
N GLY A 312 0.08 -20.44 6.66
CA GLY A 312 1.00 -19.32 6.45
C GLY A 312 0.38 -17.97 6.83
N LEU A 313 -0.86 -17.71 6.39
CA LEU A 313 -1.60 -16.49 6.73
C LEU A 313 -1.90 -16.39 8.24
N THR A 314 -2.25 -17.52 8.87
CA THR A 314 -2.48 -17.57 10.31
C THR A 314 -1.20 -17.27 11.10
N ALA A 315 -0.07 -17.85 10.70
CA ALA A 315 1.22 -17.56 11.31
C ALA A 315 1.65 -16.09 11.12
N SER A 316 1.41 -15.54 9.93
CA SER A 316 1.63 -14.13 9.61
C SER A 316 0.80 -13.20 10.51
N ALA A 317 -0.48 -13.50 10.70
CA ALA A 317 -1.38 -12.75 11.57
C ALA A 317 -0.92 -12.78 13.04
N GLU A 318 -0.51 -13.95 13.55
CA GLU A 318 -0.04 -14.06 14.94
C GLU A 318 1.27 -13.31 15.17
N ARG A 319 2.18 -13.33 14.19
CA ARG A 319 3.41 -12.52 14.23
C ARG A 319 3.08 -11.02 14.35
N LEU A 320 2.15 -10.51 13.55
CA LEU A 320 1.74 -9.11 13.59
C LEU A 320 1.08 -8.74 14.92
N ARG A 321 0.20 -9.61 15.46
CA ARG A 321 -0.40 -9.42 16.79
C ARG A 321 0.66 -9.38 17.90
N GLN A 322 1.68 -10.24 17.80
CA GLN A 322 2.76 -10.25 18.79
C GLN A 322 3.54 -8.93 18.77
N VAL A 323 3.90 -8.44 17.58
CA VAL A 323 4.58 -7.13 17.44
C VAL A 323 3.71 -5.99 17.97
N ALA A 324 2.39 -6.00 17.72
CA ALA A 324 1.48 -4.99 18.24
C ALA A 324 1.44 -5.01 19.78
N ARG A 325 1.32 -6.22 20.40
CA ARG A 325 1.39 -6.39 21.87
C ARG A 325 2.70 -5.88 22.47
N ASP A 326 3.83 -6.19 21.84
CA ASP A 326 5.17 -5.76 22.30
C ASP A 326 5.31 -4.23 22.26
N LEU A 327 4.52 -3.55 21.42
CA LEU A 327 4.46 -2.09 21.29
C LEU A 327 3.33 -1.45 22.12
N GLY A 328 2.58 -2.25 22.90
CA GLY A 328 1.54 -1.77 23.84
C GLY A 328 0.17 -1.55 23.22
N PHE A 329 -0.17 -2.29 22.14
CA PHE A 329 -1.45 -2.22 21.45
C PHE A 329 -2.18 -3.57 21.40
#